data_a8eca6d3beb8f6fbb2f86208bb2726cd
#
_entry.id   a8eca6d3beb8f6fbb2f86208bb2726cd
#
_cell.length_a   1.000
_cell.length_b   1.000
_cell.length_c   1.000
_cell.angle_alpha   90.00
_cell.angle_beta   90.00
_cell.angle_gamma   90.00
#
_symmetry.space_group_name_H-M   'P 1'
#
loop_
_entity.id
_entity.type
_entity.pdbx_description
1 polymer ?
#
loop_
_entity_poly.entity_id
_entity_poly.type
_entity_poly.pdbx_seq_one_letter_code
_entity_poly.pdbx_strand_id
1 'polypeptide(L)'
;LQCSTKKISELCGIELSPTYSYTRLYKKGDELTCHKDRPECEISATIALGNEGDLNSIYFSKDKENISEIKLNPGDACLYKGSELYHWRDPFTQEWYLQSFIHFVDKNGEYKESIYDGRPYLGMKSCK
;
A
#
# COMPACT_ATOMS: atom_id res chain seq x y z
N LEU A 1 -0.69 9.12 -6.74
CA LEU A 1 0.64 8.50 -6.63
C LEU A 1 1.75 9.55 -6.84
N GLN A 2 1.85 10.16 -8.02
CA GLN A 2 2.91 11.13 -8.33
C GLN A 2 2.90 12.35 -7.38
N CYS A 3 1.74 12.92 -7.09
CA CYS A 3 1.59 14.03 -6.15
C CYS A 3 2.01 13.68 -4.72
N SER A 4 1.89 12.41 -4.33
CA SER A 4 2.24 11.94 -2.99
C SER A 4 3.74 11.64 -2.83
N THR A 5 4.48 11.45 -3.93
CA THR A 5 5.88 10.99 -3.91
C THR A 5 6.77 11.89 -3.06
N LYS A 6 6.67 13.21 -3.25
CA LYS A 6 7.47 14.18 -2.50
C LYS A 6 7.20 14.08 -1.00
N LYS A 7 5.93 14.07 -0.60
CA LYS A 7 5.55 14.01 0.82
C LYS A 7 6.00 12.71 1.49
N ILE A 8 5.84 11.59 0.80
CA ILE A 8 6.25 10.29 1.34
C ILE A 8 7.78 10.17 1.39
N SER A 9 8.51 10.71 0.39
CA SER A 9 9.97 10.81 0.45
C SER A 9 10.45 11.59 1.68
N GLU A 10 9.81 12.73 1.98
CA GLU A 10 10.13 13.54 3.16
C GLU A 10 9.90 12.74 4.46
N LEU A 11 8.79 12.00 4.55
CA LEU A 11 8.47 11.16 5.71
C LEU A 11 9.45 9.98 5.89
N CYS A 12 9.90 9.38 4.79
CA CYS A 12 10.88 8.29 4.82
C CYS A 12 12.32 8.75 5.03
N GLY A 13 12.63 10.03 4.77
CA GLY A 13 14.00 10.56 4.80
C GLY A 13 14.88 10.09 3.63
N ILE A 14 14.28 9.54 2.56
CA ILE A 14 14.95 9.09 1.34
C ILE A 14 14.17 9.54 0.10
N GLU A 15 14.86 9.73 -1.03
CA GLU A 15 14.19 10.00 -2.30
C GLU A 15 13.54 8.74 -2.86
N LEU A 16 12.25 8.83 -3.14
CA LEU A 16 11.44 7.72 -3.67
C LEU A 16 11.08 7.94 -5.13
N SER A 17 10.97 6.85 -5.87
CA SER A 17 10.36 6.78 -7.19
C SER A 17 9.04 6.02 -7.13
N PRO A 18 7.96 6.54 -7.73
CA PRO A 18 6.67 5.85 -7.74
C PRO A 18 6.72 4.63 -8.67
N THR A 19 6.09 3.54 -8.27
CA THR A 19 5.95 2.34 -9.09
C THR A 19 4.53 2.21 -9.64
N TYR A 20 3.54 1.89 -8.81
CA TYR A 20 2.14 1.81 -9.21
C TYR A 20 1.20 2.05 -8.04
N SER A 21 -0.07 2.13 -8.33
CA SER A 21 -1.15 2.20 -7.33
C SER A 21 -2.36 1.42 -7.79
N TYR A 22 -3.16 0.98 -6.84
CA TYR A 22 -4.47 0.40 -7.11
C TYR A 22 -5.42 0.69 -5.94
N THR A 23 -6.70 0.50 -6.19
CA THR A 23 -7.75 0.69 -5.18
C THR A 23 -8.55 -0.60 -5.07
N ARG A 24 -8.85 -1.02 -3.85
CA ARG A 24 -9.64 -2.20 -3.56
C ARG A 24 -10.84 -1.85 -2.68
N LEU A 25 -12.00 -2.35 -3.08
CA LEU A 25 -13.21 -2.37 -2.27
C LEU A 25 -13.32 -3.74 -1.60
N TYR A 26 -13.15 -3.76 -0.27
CA TYR A 26 -13.41 -4.95 0.55
C TYR A 26 -14.90 -5.03 0.86
N LYS A 27 -15.49 -6.17 0.62
CA LYS A 27 -16.87 -6.54 0.97
C LYS A 27 -16.84 -7.65 2.01
N LYS A 28 -17.99 -7.91 2.60
CA LYS A 28 -18.14 -8.99 3.59
C LYS A 28 -17.60 -10.32 3.06
N GLY A 29 -16.70 -10.93 3.83
CA GLY A 29 -16.00 -12.15 3.49
C GLY A 29 -14.67 -11.99 2.76
N ASP A 30 -14.37 -10.79 2.22
CA ASP A 30 -13.07 -10.52 1.59
C ASP A 30 -11.96 -10.50 2.63
N GLU A 31 -10.83 -11.06 2.27
CA GLU A 31 -9.61 -11.08 3.08
C GLU A 31 -8.39 -10.63 2.28
N LEU A 32 -7.31 -10.33 2.98
CA LEU A 32 -5.98 -10.19 2.41
C LEU A 32 -5.11 -11.27 3.04
N THR A 33 -4.73 -12.27 2.25
CA THR A 33 -3.90 -13.39 2.71
C THR A 33 -2.54 -12.87 3.21
N CYS A 34 -2.03 -13.47 4.30
CA CYS A 34 -0.74 -13.11 4.87
C CYS A 34 0.39 -13.30 3.85
N HIS A 35 1.07 -12.22 3.49
CA HIS A 35 2.14 -12.20 2.48
C HIS A 35 3.12 -11.06 2.73
N LYS A 36 4.22 -11.08 2.00
CA LYS A 36 5.08 -9.93 1.73
C LYS A 36 4.87 -9.49 0.29
N ASP A 37 5.00 -8.21 0.05
CA ASP A 37 4.90 -7.67 -1.30
C ASP A 37 6.14 -8.00 -2.13
N ARG A 38 6.01 -7.83 -3.44
CA ARG A 38 7.12 -7.90 -4.39
C ARG A 38 8.06 -6.70 -4.26
N PRO A 39 9.29 -6.75 -4.78
CA PRO A 39 10.29 -5.68 -4.65
C PRO A 39 9.82 -4.29 -5.11
N GLU A 40 8.94 -4.22 -6.10
CA GLU A 40 8.35 -2.97 -6.61
C GLU A 40 7.47 -2.24 -5.58
N CYS A 41 7.15 -2.90 -4.47
CA CYS A 41 6.43 -2.37 -3.32
C CYS A 41 7.36 -2.21 -2.10
N GLU A 42 8.63 -1.86 -2.32
CA GLU A 42 9.64 -1.70 -1.27
C GLU A 42 9.13 -0.79 -0.14
N ILE A 43 8.58 0.36 -0.50
CA ILE A 43 7.85 1.27 0.38
C ILE A 43 6.41 1.36 -0.09
N SER A 44 5.49 1.11 0.79
CA SER A 44 4.06 1.12 0.50
C SER A 44 3.31 2.02 1.46
N ALA A 45 2.26 2.65 0.97
CA ALA A 45 1.27 3.31 1.81
C ALA A 45 -0.12 2.76 1.50
N THR A 46 -0.86 2.38 2.55
CA THR A 46 -2.27 2.05 2.46
C THR A 46 -3.09 3.21 2.99
N ILE A 47 -4.07 3.67 2.22
CA ILE A 47 -4.88 4.86 2.49
C ILE A 47 -6.34 4.45 2.59
N ALA A 48 -6.97 4.73 3.73
CA ALA A 48 -8.41 4.52 3.90
C ALA A 48 -9.19 5.63 3.20
N LEU A 49 -10.10 5.28 2.30
CA LEU A 49 -10.90 6.22 1.53
C LEU A 49 -12.34 6.31 2.01
N GLY A 50 -12.89 5.23 2.58
CA GLY A 50 -14.27 5.20 3.09
C GLY A 50 -14.65 3.83 3.58
N ASN A 51 -15.73 3.76 4.36
CA ASN A 51 -16.28 2.51 4.87
C ASN A 51 -17.76 2.68 5.25
N GLU A 52 -18.43 1.56 5.37
CA GLU A 52 -19.72 1.44 6.04
C GLU A 52 -19.61 0.32 7.08
N GLY A 53 -19.98 0.64 8.34
CA GLY A 53 -19.75 -0.22 9.49
C GLY A 53 -18.40 0.03 10.16
N ASP A 54 -17.89 -0.98 10.86
CA ASP A 54 -16.61 -0.90 11.56
C ASP A 54 -15.41 -0.91 10.59
N LEU A 55 -14.28 -0.42 11.11
CA LEU A 55 -13.02 -0.39 10.35
C LEU A 55 -12.46 -1.81 10.15
N ASN A 56 -11.83 -2.01 9.00
CA ASN A 56 -11.12 -3.24 8.68
C ASN A 56 -9.65 -3.13 9.11
N SER A 57 -9.25 -3.92 10.12
CA SER A 57 -7.87 -3.93 10.59
C SER A 57 -6.92 -4.46 9.52
N ILE A 58 -5.71 -3.87 9.45
CA ILE A 58 -4.57 -4.46 8.77
C ILE A 58 -3.52 -4.85 9.82
N TYR A 59 -2.95 -6.02 9.66
CA TYR A 59 -1.95 -6.58 10.55
C TYR A 59 -0.58 -6.60 9.88
N PHE A 60 0.46 -6.32 10.68
CA PHE A 60 1.85 -6.35 10.24
C PHE A 60 2.70 -7.15 11.20
N SER A 61 3.69 -7.87 10.67
CA SER A 61 4.68 -8.59 11.46
C SER A 61 5.97 -8.85 10.67
N LYS A 62 7.11 -8.90 11.36
CA LYS A 62 8.37 -9.34 10.77
C LYS A 62 8.52 -10.86 10.78
N ASP A 63 8.00 -11.50 11.79
CA ASP A 63 8.25 -12.91 12.16
C ASP A 63 6.97 -13.76 12.26
N LYS A 64 5.80 -13.17 12.09
CA LYS A 64 4.45 -13.73 12.31
C LYS A 64 4.11 -14.03 13.77
N GLU A 65 4.99 -13.71 14.71
CA GLU A 65 4.78 -13.89 16.14
C GLU A 65 4.44 -12.56 16.82
N ASN A 66 5.22 -11.52 16.52
CA ASN A 66 5.00 -10.17 17.04
C ASN A 66 4.13 -9.37 16.06
N ILE A 67 2.84 -9.26 16.37
CA ILE A 67 1.83 -8.68 15.47
C ILE A 67 1.45 -7.27 15.91
N SER A 68 1.45 -6.34 14.96
CA SER A 68 0.89 -5.00 15.11
C SER A 68 -0.42 -4.90 14.35
N GLU A 69 -1.48 -4.48 15.04
CA GLU A 69 -2.80 -4.21 14.46
C GLU A 69 -2.98 -2.72 14.22
N ILE A 70 -3.38 -2.33 13.02
CA ILE A 70 -3.63 -0.94 12.63
C ILE A 70 -5.05 -0.80 12.10
N LYS A 71 -5.79 0.18 12.62
CA LYS A 71 -7.10 0.61 12.10
C LYS A 71 -6.99 2.02 11.55
N LEU A 72 -7.44 2.22 10.32
CA LEU A 72 -7.40 3.51 9.64
C LEU A 72 -8.80 4.03 9.41
N ASN A 73 -9.08 5.25 9.91
CA ASN A 73 -10.27 5.98 9.53
C ASN A 73 -10.13 6.55 8.12
N PRO A 74 -11.23 6.83 7.40
CA PRO A 74 -11.16 7.53 6.13
C PRO A 74 -10.32 8.82 6.22
N GLY A 75 -9.32 8.93 5.35
CA GLY A 75 -8.32 10.00 5.34
C GLY A 75 -6.99 9.64 6.01
N ASP A 76 -6.95 8.60 6.84
CA ASP A 76 -5.70 8.10 7.43
C ASP A 76 -4.91 7.25 6.43
N ALA A 77 -3.60 7.21 6.63
CA ALA A 77 -2.70 6.35 5.88
C ALA A 77 -1.68 5.66 6.80
N CYS A 78 -1.27 4.46 6.44
CA CYS A 78 -0.17 3.74 7.07
C CYS A 78 0.94 3.53 6.07
N LEU A 79 2.16 3.93 6.44
CA LEU A 79 3.36 3.76 5.63
C LEU A 79 4.16 2.57 6.17
N TYR A 80 4.58 1.67 5.29
CA TYR A 80 5.27 0.44 5.68
C TYR A 80 6.22 -0.07 4.59
N LYS A 81 7.13 -0.94 4.98
CA LYS A 81 8.04 -1.65 4.07
C LYS A 81 7.36 -2.91 3.55
N GLY A 82 6.70 -2.80 2.39
CA GLY A 82 5.86 -3.86 1.84
C GLY A 82 6.62 -5.16 1.55
N SER A 83 7.83 -5.07 1.03
CA SER A 83 8.67 -6.24 0.72
C SER A 83 9.33 -6.90 1.94
N GLU A 84 9.40 -6.20 3.09
CA GLU A 84 10.03 -6.72 4.31
C GLU A 84 9.03 -7.27 5.34
N LEU A 85 7.84 -6.65 5.45
CA LEU A 85 6.84 -7.00 6.46
C LEU A 85 5.78 -7.94 5.91
N TYR A 86 5.49 -9.03 6.63
CA TYR A 86 4.25 -9.76 6.45
C TYR A 86 3.08 -8.87 6.80
N HIS A 87 2.04 -8.87 5.97
CA HIS A 87 0.82 -8.13 6.25
C HIS A 87 -0.40 -8.87 5.71
N TRP A 88 -1.53 -8.66 6.39
CA TRP A 88 -2.79 -9.33 6.08
C TRP A 88 -3.99 -8.62 6.68
N ARG A 89 -5.16 -9.02 6.23
CA ARG A 89 -6.45 -8.67 6.82
C ARG A 89 -7.27 -9.94 6.99
N ASP A 90 -7.90 -10.08 8.15
CA ASP A 90 -8.87 -11.14 8.39
C ASP A 90 -10.13 -10.94 7.51
N PRO A 91 -10.97 -11.97 7.32
CA PRO A 91 -12.21 -11.84 6.58
C PRO A 91 -13.06 -10.68 7.09
N PHE A 92 -13.42 -9.76 6.18
CA PHE A 92 -14.18 -8.55 6.52
C PHE A 92 -15.61 -8.93 6.89
N THR A 93 -16.12 -8.36 7.98
CA THR A 93 -17.42 -8.74 8.56
C THR A 93 -18.52 -7.70 8.32
N GLN A 94 -18.17 -6.51 7.85
CA GLN A 94 -19.08 -5.38 7.64
C GLN A 94 -19.47 -5.23 6.16
N GLU A 95 -20.16 -4.17 5.79
CA GLU A 95 -20.69 -3.98 4.45
C GLU A 95 -19.60 -3.71 3.41
N TRP A 96 -18.80 -2.66 3.62
CA TRP A 96 -17.69 -2.35 2.72
C TRP A 96 -16.61 -1.47 3.37
N TYR A 97 -15.40 -1.58 2.82
CA TYR A 97 -14.23 -0.78 3.18
C TYR A 97 -13.39 -0.49 1.93
N LEU A 98 -13.22 0.79 1.59
CA LEU A 98 -12.51 1.22 0.40
C LEU A 98 -11.11 1.70 0.76
N GLN A 99 -10.10 1.11 0.10
CA GLN A 99 -8.70 1.43 0.31
C GLN A 99 -7.94 1.63 -0.99
N SER A 100 -7.00 2.58 -0.98
CA SER A 100 -5.99 2.74 -2.03
C SER A 100 -4.62 2.33 -1.50
N PHE A 101 -3.85 1.68 -2.36
CA PHE A 101 -2.46 1.30 -2.12
C PHE A 101 -1.58 2.04 -3.12
N ILE A 102 -0.52 2.67 -2.62
CA ILE A 102 0.46 3.38 -3.43
C ILE A 102 1.85 2.86 -3.08
N HIS A 103 2.65 2.60 -4.11
CA HIS A 103 3.92 1.90 -3.97
C HIS A 103 5.08 2.70 -4.55
N PHE A 104 6.24 2.54 -3.90
CA PHE A 104 7.46 3.25 -4.22
C PHE A 104 8.67 2.35 -4.03
N VAL A 105 9.76 2.73 -4.68
CA VAL A 105 11.11 2.19 -4.45
C VAL A 105 12.07 3.32 -4.12
N ASP A 106 13.15 3.00 -3.41
CA ASP A 106 14.27 3.95 -3.23
C ASP A 106 14.84 4.30 -4.61
N LYS A 107 14.85 5.58 -4.93
CA LYS A 107 15.34 6.12 -6.21
C LYS A 107 16.78 5.74 -6.50
N ASN A 108 17.59 5.55 -5.47
CA ASN A 108 19.01 5.20 -5.55
C ASN A 108 19.30 3.78 -5.06
N GLY A 109 18.25 3.00 -4.73
CA GLY A 109 18.34 1.67 -4.17
C GLY A 109 18.44 0.55 -5.21
N GLU A 110 18.35 -0.67 -4.70
CA GLU A 110 18.47 -1.90 -5.49
C GLU A 110 17.36 -2.02 -6.55
N TYR A 111 16.15 -1.54 -6.25
CA TYR A 111 14.97 -1.68 -7.11
C TYR A 111 14.65 -0.43 -7.94
N LYS A 112 15.60 0.48 -8.11
CA LYS A 112 15.41 1.77 -8.82
C LYS A 112 14.87 1.62 -10.25
N GLU A 113 15.13 0.51 -10.92
CA GLU A 113 14.65 0.23 -12.29
C GLU A 113 13.14 -0.08 -12.32
N SER A 114 12.52 -0.29 -11.16
CA SER A 114 11.08 -0.55 -11.04
C SER A 114 10.21 0.71 -11.10
N ILE A 115 10.80 1.86 -11.37
CA ILE A 115 10.05 3.11 -11.59
C ILE A 115 8.91 2.89 -12.60
N TYR A 116 7.72 3.37 -12.27
CA TYR A 116 6.48 3.17 -13.03
C TYR A 116 6.14 1.69 -13.31
N ASP A 117 6.63 0.76 -12.46
CA ASP A 117 6.45 -0.69 -12.62
C ASP A 117 6.99 -1.18 -13.98
N GLY A 118 8.17 -0.65 -14.38
CA GLY A 118 8.81 -0.96 -15.67
C GLY A 118 8.11 -0.34 -16.90
N ARG A 119 7.13 0.53 -16.69
CA ARG A 119 6.42 1.25 -17.76
C ARG A 119 7.08 2.61 -18.04
N PRO A 120 6.93 3.19 -19.24
CA PRO A 120 7.53 4.48 -19.57
C PRO A 120 6.86 5.67 -18.86
N TYR A 121 5.66 5.48 -18.28
CA TYR A 121 4.90 6.53 -17.58
C TYR A 121 3.84 5.90 -16.65
N LEU A 122 3.29 6.71 -15.73
CA LEU A 122 2.16 6.31 -14.89
C LEU A 122 0.83 6.34 -15.67
N GLY A 123 -0.03 5.36 -15.36
CA GLY A 123 -1.36 5.26 -15.94
C GLY A 123 -1.42 4.54 -17.29
N MET A 124 -2.57 4.60 -17.92
CA MET A 124 -2.76 4.06 -19.27
C MET A 124 -2.35 5.09 -20.32
N LYS A 125 -1.82 4.61 -21.45
CA LYS A 125 -1.56 5.46 -22.60
C LYS A 125 -2.88 6.07 -23.04
N SER A 126 -2.93 7.40 -23.14
CA SER A 126 -4.12 8.05 -23.67
C SER A 126 -4.36 7.55 -25.09
N CYS A 127 -5.53 7.02 -25.36
CA CYS A 127 -5.98 6.81 -26.73
C CYS A 127 -6.12 8.21 -27.36
N LYS A 128 -5.26 8.49 -28.32
CA LYS A 128 -5.45 9.66 -29.18
C LYS A 128 -6.57 9.38 -30.17
#